data_9ff939281cdcd3a9b50ea2009aa7cca4
#
_entry.id   9ff939281cdcd3a9b50ea2009aa7cca4
#
_cell.length_a   1.000
_cell.length_b   1.000
_cell.length_c   1.000
_cell.angle_alpha   90.00
_cell.angle_beta   90.00
_cell.angle_gamma   90.00
#
_symmetry.space_group_name_H-M   'P 1'
#
loop_
_entity.id
_entity.type
_entity.pdbx_description
1 polymer ?
#
loop_
_entity_poly.entity_id
_entity_poly.type
_entity_poly.pdbx_seq_one_letter_code
_entity_poly.pdbx_strand_id
1 'polypeptide(L)'
;MDAADFSAVLSEVRRFVRERVVPLEAEIDEKDEMPADIREAAKKMGLFGFALPEEYGGLGLTMYEEAQLMFELGYTTPSLRSMFGTNNGIAGHVLMVGGTEEQKAHWLPRIASGDVLASFALTEPDAGSDPSTLTTRARLDGDTWVINGAKRYITNAPLADVFMVFARTDPDAPRTRGISTFLVPADTPGLTVAPRDHKMGQFGAWTADVHFDDVRVPAAALVGGEDGLNRGFSTAMGCIAHGRVHISALMVGMAERLVDESVAYASTRKQSGKLIGSFQLVQGLIADSQTDYYAGRATVLEAARAFDAGTDTKIGPSCTKYFASEMVWRVADRAVQIHGGAGYMRGVAVERFYRDARLFRIYEGTSQVQQVIIAKALLGEAARG
;
A
#
# COMPACT_ATOMS: atom_id res chain seq x y z
N MET A 1 16.48 13.70 -6.22
CA MET A 1 16.32 14.05 -7.68
C MET A 1 16.18 15.56 -7.82
N ASP A 2 16.63 16.20 -8.94
CA ASP A 2 16.34 17.62 -9.12
C ASP A 2 14.87 17.86 -9.55
N ALA A 3 14.40 19.11 -9.44
CA ALA A 3 12.98 19.41 -9.67
C ALA A 3 12.55 19.26 -11.15
N ALA A 4 13.48 19.43 -12.10
CA ALA A 4 13.17 19.30 -13.52
C ALA A 4 13.07 17.81 -13.90
N ASP A 5 14.00 16.99 -13.43
CA ASP A 5 13.98 15.55 -13.62
C ASP A 5 12.74 14.92 -12.98
N PHE A 6 12.41 15.34 -11.77
CA PHE A 6 11.20 14.87 -11.09
C PHE A 6 9.92 15.24 -11.85
N SER A 7 9.84 16.46 -12.39
CA SER A 7 8.70 16.88 -13.24
C SER A 7 8.59 16.03 -14.51
N ALA A 8 9.71 15.65 -15.12
CA ALA A 8 9.72 14.76 -16.27
C ALA A 8 9.23 13.35 -15.91
N VAL A 9 9.67 12.80 -14.78
CA VAL A 9 9.19 11.51 -14.26
C VAL A 9 7.66 11.54 -14.03
N LEU A 10 7.14 12.57 -13.36
CA LEU A 10 5.70 12.72 -13.15
C LEU A 10 4.92 12.78 -14.47
N SER A 11 5.42 13.52 -15.44
CA SER A 11 4.78 13.66 -16.77
C SER A 11 4.75 12.31 -17.52
N GLU A 12 5.83 11.54 -17.45
CA GLU A 12 5.91 10.22 -18.06
C GLU A 12 4.98 9.22 -17.38
N VAL A 13 4.94 9.21 -16.03
CA VAL A 13 4.03 8.36 -15.28
C VAL A 13 2.58 8.72 -15.54
N ARG A 14 2.25 10.02 -15.61
CA ARG A 14 0.91 10.49 -15.99
C ARG A 14 0.50 9.95 -17.35
N ARG A 15 1.39 10.06 -18.36
CA ARG A 15 1.14 9.55 -19.70
C ARG A 15 0.95 8.04 -19.69
N PHE A 16 1.84 7.30 -19.03
CA PHE A 16 1.75 5.85 -18.87
C PHE A 16 0.42 5.41 -18.27
N VAL A 17 0.01 6.05 -17.17
CA VAL A 17 -1.26 5.72 -16.50
C VAL A 17 -2.44 5.99 -17.42
N ARG A 18 -2.54 7.19 -18.00
CA ARG A 18 -3.72 7.60 -18.77
C ARG A 18 -3.83 6.93 -20.14
N GLU A 19 -2.72 6.73 -20.83
CA GLU A 19 -2.73 6.22 -22.20
C GLU A 19 -2.59 4.71 -22.28
N ARG A 20 -1.95 4.06 -21.29
CA ARG A 20 -1.69 2.62 -21.34
C ARG A 20 -2.48 1.82 -20.30
N VAL A 21 -2.64 2.30 -19.07
CA VAL A 21 -3.29 1.51 -18.00
C VAL A 21 -4.79 1.74 -17.97
N VAL A 22 -5.26 2.99 -17.99
CA VAL A 22 -6.70 3.33 -17.96
C VAL A 22 -7.51 2.58 -19.02
N PRO A 23 -7.06 2.44 -20.30
CA PRO A 23 -7.80 1.66 -21.29
C PRO A 23 -7.93 0.16 -20.98
N LEU A 24 -7.06 -0.39 -20.14
CA LEU A 24 -7.03 -1.81 -19.77
C LEU A 24 -7.76 -2.14 -18.47
N GLU A 25 -8.29 -1.14 -17.77
CA GLU A 25 -8.90 -1.32 -16.44
C GLU A 25 -10.04 -2.34 -16.41
N ALA A 26 -10.88 -2.37 -17.46
CA ALA A 26 -11.97 -3.34 -17.56
C ALA A 26 -11.44 -4.77 -17.77
N GLU A 27 -10.39 -4.93 -18.57
CA GLU A 27 -9.73 -6.22 -18.79
C GLU A 27 -9.04 -6.73 -17.53
N ILE A 28 -8.36 -5.84 -16.80
CA ILE A 28 -7.72 -6.15 -15.49
C ILE A 28 -8.78 -6.61 -14.47
N ASP A 29 -9.92 -5.92 -14.40
CA ASP A 29 -11.03 -6.28 -13.51
C ASP A 29 -11.64 -7.65 -13.89
N GLU A 30 -11.81 -7.94 -15.18
CA GLU A 30 -12.39 -9.18 -15.67
C GLU A 30 -11.47 -10.39 -15.49
N LYS A 31 -10.18 -10.23 -15.83
CA LYS A 31 -9.19 -11.31 -15.76
C LYS A 31 -8.58 -11.51 -14.39
N ASP A 32 -8.75 -10.54 -13.48
CA ASP A 32 -8.06 -10.47 -12.19
C ASP A 32 -6.54 -10.61 -12.36
N GLU A 33 -5.98 -9.92 -13.36
CA GLU A 33 -4.55 -10.01 -13.69
C GLU A 33 -4.03 -8.69 -14.26
N MET A 34 -2.82 -8.31 -13.84
CA MET A 34 -2.09 -7.17 -14.42
C MET A 34 -1.33 -7.64 -15.66
N PRO A 35 -1.54 -7.04 -16.84
CA PRO A 35 -0.83 -7.43 -18.06
C PRO A 35 0.68 -7.38 -17.93
N ALA A 36 1.36 -8.37 -18.51
CA ALA A 36 2.82 -8.52 -18.40
C ALA A 36 3.58 -7.33 -19.02
N ASP A 37 3.09 -6.75 -20.11
CA ASP A 37 3.69 -5.59 -20.75
C ASP A 37 3.59 -4.31 -19.90
N ILE A 38 2.54 -4.17 -19.08
CA ILE A 38 2.41 -3.11 -18.08
C ILE A 38 3.43 -3.30 -16.97
N ARG A 39 3.65 -4.55 -16.50
CA ARG A 39 4.69 -4.87 -15.51
C ARG A 39 6.08 -4.51 -16.04
N GLU A 40 6.40 -4.92 -17.25
CA GLU A 40 7.70 -4.62 -17.88
C GLU A 40 7.92 -3.12 -18.12
N ALA A 41 6.86 -2.39 -18.49
CA ALA A 41 6.93 -0.94 -18.60
C ALA A 41 7.19 -0.28 -17.23
N ALA A 42 6.51 -0.72 -16.18
CA ALA A 42 6.72 -0.23 -14.81
C ALA A 42 8.15 -0.49 -14.31
N LYS A 43 8.74 -1.66 -14.61
CA LYS A 43 10.16 -1.95 -14.33
C LYS A 43 11.09 -0.95 -15.02
N LYS A 44 10.92 -0.74 -16.32
CA LYS A 44 11.73 0.19 -17.11
C LYS A 44 11.63 1.64 -16.64
N MET A 45 10.51 2.02 -16.04
CA MET A 45 10.29 3.35 -15.45
C MET A 45 10.83 3.47 -14.02
N GLY A 46 11.44 2.42 -13.45
CA GLY A 46 11.95 2.41 -12.08
C GLY A 46 10.87 2.36 -10.99
N LEU A 47 9.62 2.02 -11.34
CA LEU A 47 8.50 2.05 -10.39
C LEU A 47 8.59 0.96 -9.31
N PHE A 48 9.44 -0.04 -9.46
CA PHE A 48 9.67 -1.05 -8.43
C PHE A 48 10.59 -0.56 -7.31
N GLY A 49 11.36 0.53 -7.54
CA GLY A 49 12.34 1.05 -6.60
C GLY A 49 12.28 2.57 -6.38
N PHE A 50 11.15 3.24 -6.66
CA PHE A 50 11.10 4.71 -6.57
C PHE A 50 11.40 5.26 -5.16
N ALA A 51 11.04 4.54 -4.10
CA ALA A 51 11.30 4.92 -2.71
C ALA A 51 12.65 4.39 -2.17
N LEU A 52 13.33 3.52 -2.93
CA LEU A 52 14.62 2.96 -2.53
C LEU A 52 15.76 3.90 -2.97
N PRO A 53 16.88 3.96 -2.20
CA PRO A 53 17.99 4.83 -2.52
C PRO A 53 18.64 4.56 -3.88
N GLU A 54 19.20 5.61 -4.47
CA GLU A 54 19.91 5.55 -5.76
C GLU A 54 21.11 4.59 -5.72
N GLU A 55 21.80 4.46 -4.60
CA GLU A 55 22.92 3.52 -4.41
C GLU A 55 22.54 2.05 -4.62
N TYR A 56 21.24 1.73 -4.45
CA TYR A 56 20.68 0.39 -4.70
C TYR A 56 19.89 0.34 -6.02
N GLY A 57 20.00 1.35 -6.88
CA GLY A 57 19.32 1.41 -8.17
C GLY A 57 17.87 1.91 -8.11
N GLY A 58 17.43 2.46 -6.97
CA GLY A 58 16.16 3.14 -6.83
C GLY A 58 16.18 4.58 -7.34
N LEU A 59 15.03 5.27 -7.24
CA LEU A 59 14.93 6.69 -7.60
C LEU A 59 15.19 7.64 -6.43
N GLY A 60 15.25 7.13 -5.19
CA GLY A 60 15.54 7.91 -3.99
C GLY A 60 14.53 9.03 -3.71
N LEU A 61 13.26 8.84 -4.06
CA LEU A 61 12.24 9.88 -3.86
C LEU A 61 12.02 10.15 -2.37
N THR A 62 11.91 11.44 -2.02
CA THR A 62 11.42 11.88 -0.73
C THR A 62 9.94 11.53 -0.58
N MET A 63 9.40 11.51 0.65
CA MET A 63 7.97 11.25 0.88
C MET A 63 7.09 12.27 0.14
N TYR A 64 7.53 13.51 0.02
CA TYR A 64 6.81 14.55 -0.71
C TYR A 64 6.77 14.29 -2.23
N GLU A 65 7.87 13.83 -2.81
CA GLU A 65 7.94 13.42 -4.21
C GLU A 65 7.14 12.14 -4.44
N GLU A 66 7.28 11.17 -3.55
CA GLU A 66 6.53 9.91 -3.56
C GLU A 66 5.01 10.16 -3.53
N ALA A 67 4.54 11.08 -2.67
CA ALA A 67 3.12 11.44 -2.62
C ALA A 67 2.61 12.01 -3.94
N GLN A 68 3.40 12.84 -4.64
CA GLN A 68 3.02 13.37 -5.95
C GLN A 68 2.99 12.28 -7.02
N LEU A 69 3.97 11.37 -7.01
CA LEU A 69 3.99 10.20 -7.88
C LEU A 69 2.73 9.33 -7.65
N MET A 70 2.36 9.13 -6.39
CA MET A 70 1.19 8.33 -6.02
C MET A 70 -0.14 8.97 -6.42
N PHE A 71 -0.24 10.30 -6.54
CA PHE A 71 -1.41 10.95 -7.12
C PHE A 71 -1.63 10.51 -8.57
N GLU A 72 -0.56 10.46 -9.37
CA GLU A 72 -0.65 10.00 -10.76
C GLU A 72 -0.99 8.49 -10.86
N LEU A 73 -0.35 7.66 -10.03
CA LEU A 73 -0.61 6.22 -10.00
C LEU A 73 -2.02 5.89 -9.47
N GLY A 74 -2.56 6.72 -8.59
CA GLY A 74 -3.91 6.56 -8.04
C GLY A 74 -5.04 6.89 -9.02
N TYR A 75 -4.75 7.55 -10.13
CA TYR A 75 -5.75 7.90 -11.16
C TYR A 75 -6.33 6.67 -11.88
N THR A 76 -5.76 5.51 -11.69
CA THR A 76 -6.23 4.24 -12.25
C THR A 76 -6.50 3.20 -11.16
N THR A 77 -6.70 1.94 -11.56
CA THR A 77 -6.90 0.84 -10.61
C THR A 77 -5.77 0.75 -9.58
N PRO A 78 -6.08 0.61 -8.28
CA PRO A 78 -5.07 0.42 -7.23
C PRO A 78 -4.14 -0.77 -7.46
N SER A 79 -4.56 -1.71 -8.29
CA SER A 79 -3.79 -2.91 -8.62
C SER A 79 -2.49 -2.60 -9.34
N LEU A 80 -2.43 -1.50 -10.12
CA LEU A 80 -1.17 -1.01 -10.69
C LEU A 80 -0.13 -0.77 -9.59
N ARG A 81 -0.49 0.01 -8.57
CA ARG A 81 0.41 0.28 -7.43
C ARG A 81 0.73 -0.99 -6.65
N SER A 82 -0.26 -1.86 -6.43
CA SER A 82 -0.06 -3.07 -5.64
C SER A 82 0.99 -4.00 -6.24
N MET A 83 1.17 -3.98 -7.55
CA MET A 83 2.17 -4.77 -8.26
C MET A 83 3.61 -4.50 -7.79
N PHE A 84 3.95 -3.27 -7.43
CA PHE A 84 5.29 -2.86 -7.00
C PHE A 84 5.32 -2.16 -5.62
N GLY A 85 4.17 -1.91 -5.04
CA GLY A 85 4.07 -1.15 -3.79
C GLY A 85 4.66 -1.85 -2.59
N THR A 86 4.68 -3.18 -2.56
CA THR A 86 5.34 -3.94 -1.49
C THR A 86 6.85 -3.78 -1.53
N ASN A 87 7.45 -3.70 -2.73
CA ASN A 87 8.88 -3.47 -2.91
C ASN A 87 9.32 -2.10 -2.37
N ASN A 88 8.52 -1.06 -2.60
CA ASN A 88 8.81 0.31 -2.18
C ASN A 88 8.41 0.60 -0.73
N GLY A 89 7.13 0.36 -0.40
CA GLY A 89 6.52 0.94 0.79
C GLY A 89 6.75 0.17 2.08
N ILE A 90 6.68 -1.17 2.05
CA ILE A 90 6.69 -1.97 3.29
C ILE A 90 7.77 -3.06 3.31
N ALA A 91 7.85 -3.93 2.31
CA ALA A 91 8.82 -5.01 2.35
C ALA A 91 10.26 -4.53 2.09
N GLY A 92 10.51 -3.72 1.05
CA GLY A 92 11.82 -3.11 0.80
C GLY A 92 12.24 -2.19 1.96
N HIS A 93 11.29 -1.44 2.52
CA HIS A 93 11.56 -0.54 3.65
C HIS A 93 11.99 -1.30 4.93
N VAL A 94 11.55 -2.54 5.12
CA VAL A 94 12.07 -3.40 6.23
C VAL A 94 13.58 -3.54 6.15
N LEU A 95 14.12 -3.81 4.96
CA LEU A 95 15.56 -3.91 4.74
C LEU A 95 16.26 -2.58 4.91
N MET A 96 15.65 -1.50 4.42
CA MET A 96 16.22 -0.15 4.58
C MET A 96 16.40 0.24 6.05
N VAL A 97 15.39 -0.02 6.88
CA VAL A 97 15.39 0.36 8.30
C VAL A 97 16.16 -0.63 9.17
N GLY A 98 16.07 -1.91 8.89
CA GLY A 98 16.52 -2.96 9.79
C GLY A 98 17.54 -3.94 9.24
N GLY A 99 17.84 -3.92 7.93
CA GLY A 99 18.78 -4.87 7.32
C GLY A 99 20.25 -4.57 7.64
N THR A 100 21.09 -5.62 7.65
CA THR A 100 22.55 -5.42 7.63
C THR A 100 22.98 -4.89 6.27
N GLU A 101 24.21 -4.34 6.18
CA GLU A 101 24.73 -3.86 4.90
C GLU A 101 24.84 -4.97 3.85
N GLU A 102 25.18 -6.20 4.27
CA GLU A 102 25.21 -7.36 3.39
C GLU A 102 23.80 -7.72 2.89
N GLN A 103 22.79 -7.68 3.76
CA GLN A 103 21.41 -7.92 3.38
C GLN A 103 20.90 -6.86 2.41
N LYS A 104 21.19 -5.59 2.67
CA LYS A 104 20.84 -4.47 1.78
C LYS A 104 21.50 -4.62 0.42
N ALA A 105 22.82 -4.83 0.39
CA ALA A 105 23.60 -4.98 -0.84
C ALA A 105 23.13 -6.17 -1.68
N HIS A 106 22.69 -7.25 -1.04
CA HIS A 106 22.21 -8.44 -1.74
C HIS A 106 20.78 -8.29 -2.30
N TRP A 107 19.86 -7.73 -1.51
CA TRP A 107 18.43 -7.74 -1.83
C TRP A 107 17.94 -6.47 -2.52
N LEU A 108 18.36 -5.28 -2.05
CA LEU A 108 17.77 -4.02 -2.49
C LEU A 108 17.94 -3.75 -3.99
N PRO A 109 19.09 -4.03 -4.65
CA PRO A 109 19.20 -3.83 -6.09
C PRO A 109 18.22 -4.68 -6.90
N ARG A 110 18.00 -5.93 -6.47
CA ARG A 110 17.07 -6.85 -7.14
C ARG A 110 15.60 -6.50 -6.89
N ILE A 111 15.31 -5.94 -5.70
CA ILE A 111 13.98 -5.40 -5.35
C ILE A 111 13.72 -4.13 -6.14
N ALA A 112 14.70 -3.22 -6.24
CA ALA A 112 14.58 -1.96 -6.97
C ALA A 112 14.37 -2.15 -8.48
N SER A 113 15.04 -3.14 -9.08
CA SER A 113 14.85 -3.49 -10.50
C SER A 113 13.51 -4.19 -10.77
N GLY A 114 12.86 -4.75 -9.74
CA GLY A 114 11.68 -5.59 -9.87
C GLY A 114 11.99 -7.02 -10.32
N ASP A 115 13.27 -7.46 -10.28
CA ASP A 115 13.67 -8.84 -10.53
C ASP A 115 13.33 -9.75 -9.35
N VAL A 116 13.18 -9.16 -8.15
CA VAL A 116 12.67 -9.80 -6.95
C VAL A 116 11.44 -9.06 -6.48
N LEU A 117 10.34 -9.78 -6.31
CA LEU A 117 9.12 -9.28 -5.69
C LEU A 117 9.11 -9.70 -4.21
N ALA A 118 9.11 -8.70 -3.34
CA ALA A 118 9.11 -8.89 -1.89
C ALA A 118 7.71 -8.73 -1.30
N SER A 119 7.31 -9.64 -0.42
CA SER A 119 6.03 -9.57 0.28
C SER A 119 6.21 -9.37 1.79
N PHE A 120 5.24 -8.64 2.39
CA PHE A 120 5.24 -8.29 3.81
C PHE A 120 4.30 -9.23 4.58
N ALA A 121 4.85 -10.22 5.27
CA ALA A 121 4.12 -11.31 5.90
C ALA A 121 3.96 -11.08 7.42
N LEU A 122 3.08 -10.12 7.81
CA LEU A 122 2.82 -9.75 9.20
C LEU A 122 1.51 -10.34 9.72
N THR A 123 0.40 -10.06 9.02
CA THR A 123 -0.98 -10.37 9.44
C THR A 123 -1.21 -11.88 9.56
N GLU A 124 -1.92 -12.31 10.61
CA GLU A 124 -2.33 -13.70 10.84
C GLU A 124 -3.86 -13.81 10.94
N PRO A 125 -4.44 -15.03 10.86
CA PRO A 125 -5.88 -15.22 11.01
C PRO A 125 -6.48 -14.52 12.24
N ASP A 126 -5.77 -14.55 13.38
CA ASP A 126 -6.24 -14.00 14.65
C ASP A 126 -5.47 -12.73 15.09
N ALA A 127 -4.54 -12.23 14.27
CA ALA A 127 -3.70 -11.06 14.56
C ALA A 127 -3.64 -10.08 13.37
N GLY A 128 -4.71 -9.29 13.18
CA GLY A 128 -4.79 -8.25 12.14
C GLY A 128 -4.65 -6.85 12.72
N SER A 129 -5.70 -6.33 13.39
CA SER A 129 -5.71 -4.97 13.97
C SER A 129 -4.73 -4.80 15.13
N ASP A 130 -4.41 -5.87 15.83
CA ASP A 130 -3.34 -5.93 16.84
C ASP A 130 -2.29 -6.97 16.42
N PRO A 131 -1.29 -6.60 15.61
CA PRO A 131 -0.27 -7.55 15.17
C PRO A 131 0.71 -7.95 16.29
N SER A 132 0.65 -7.31 17.47
CA SER A 132 1.47 -7.72 18.61
C SER A 132 1.07 -9.08 19.18
N THR A 133 -0.09 -9.60 18.77
CA THR A 133 -0.62 -10.90 19.21
C THR A 133 -0.28 -12.05 18.25
N LEU A 134 0.57 -11.80 17.24
CA LEU A 134 0.96 -12.85 16.30
C LEU A 134 1.54 -14.09 16.99
N THR A 135 1.22 -15.24 16.42
CA THR A 135 1.54 -16.57 16.96
C THR A 135 2.55 -17.36 16.12
N THR A 136 2.80 -16.96 14.87
CA THR A 136 3.93 -17.51 14.09
C THR A 136 5.19 -17.38 14.91
N ARG A 137 5.92 -18.49 15.08
CA ARG A 137 7.11 -18.58 15.94
C ARG A 137 8.35 -18.97 15.14
N ALA A 138 9.48 -18.46 15.58
CA ALA A 138 10.78 -18.87 15.09
C ALA A 138 11.66 -19.30 16.26
N ARG A 139 12.25 -20.49 16.16
CA ARG A 139 13.15 -21.07 17.16
C ARG A 139 14.51 -21.30 16.53
N LEU A 140 15.55 -20.88 17.22
CA LEU A 140 16.93 -21.17 16.80
C LEU A 140 17.29 -22.63 17.13
N ASP A 141 17.80 -23.36 16.15
CA ASP A 141 18.23 -24.75 16.23
C ASP A 141 19.64 -24.84 15.62
N GLY A 142 20.65 -24.72 16.48
CA GLY A 142 22.03 -24.56 16.03
C GLY A 142 22.24 -23.19 15.36
N ASP A 143 22.58 -23.20 14.09
CA ASP A 143 22.78 -22.04 13.22
C ASP A 143 21.58 -21.78 12.27
N THR A 144 20.45 -22.42 12.53
CA THR A 144 19.28 -22.44 11.66
C THR A 144 18.04 -22.00 12.43
N TRP A 145 17.27 -21.07 11.89
CA TRP A 145 15.95 -20.74 12.39
C TRP A 145 14.90 -21.67 11.82
N VAL A 146 14.03 -22.19 12.69
CA VAL A 146 12.87 -23.03 12.33
C VAL A 146 11.61 -22.22 12.55
N ILE A 147 10.87 -21.95 11.47
CA ILE A 147 9.68 -21.08 11.48
C ILE A 147 8.44 -21.95 11.29
N ASN A 148 7.43 -21.73 12.17
CA ASN A 148 6.14 -22.40 12.12
C ASN A 148 5.00 -21.41 12.34
N GLY A 149 3.94 -21.52 11.54
CA GLY A 149 2.74 -20.68 11.66
C GLY A 149 2.05 -20.42 10.34
N ALA A 150 1.20 -19.41 10.30
CA ALA A 150 0.47 -19.00 9.11
C ALA A 150 0.31 -17.49 9.03
N LYS A 151 0.38 -16.96 7.83
CA LYS A 151 0.11 -15.54 7.51
C LYS A 151 -1.08 -15.44 6.58
N ARG A 152 -1.85 -14.35 6.71
CA ARG A 152 -3.12 -14.17 6.00
C ARG A 152 -3.18 -12.88 5.22
N TYR A 153 -3.87 -12.91 4.07
CA TYR A 153 -4.06 -11.76 3.18
C TYR A 153 -2.76 -11.13 2.70
N ILE A 154 -1.74 -11.94 2.44
CA ILE A 154 -0.40 -11.43 2.09
C ILE A 154 -0.40 -10.98 0.63
N THR A 155 -0.23 -9.67 0.43
CA THR A 155 -0.18 -9.04 -0.88
C THR A 155 1.00 -9.56 -1.68
N ASN A 156 0.74 -9.89 -2.95
CA ASN A 156 1.69 -10.46 -3.89
C ASN A 156 2.21 -11.87 -3.51
N ALA A 157 1.70 -12.52 -2.46
CA ALA A 157 2.21 -13.83 -2.03
C ALA A 157 2.29 -14.87 -3.16
N PRO A 158 1.32 -15.00 -4.08
CA PRO A 158 1.40 -15.94 -5.21
C PRO A 158 2.51 -15.63 -6.23
N LEU A 159 3.09 -14.45 -6.18
CA LEU A 159 4.10 -13.93 -7.12
C LEU A 159 5.43 -13.62 -6.42
N ALA A 160 5.48 -13.72 -5.10
CA ALA A 160 6.64 -13.32 -4.30
C ALA A 160 7.83 -14.25 -4.52
N ASP A 161 9.02 -13.65 -4.59
CA ASP A 161 10.31 -14.36 -4.57
C ASP A 161 10.84 -14.44 -3.14
N VAL A 162 10.49 -13.47 -2.27
CA VAL A 162 10.92 -13.41 -0.88
C VAL A 162 9.85 -12.83 0.03
N PHE A 163 9.73 -13.40 1.22
CA PHE A 163 8.84 -12.93 2.27
C PHE A 163 9.61 -12.30 3.41
N MET A 164 9.19 -11.10 3.84
CA MET A 164 9.56 -10.49 5.13
C MET A 164 8.63 -11.07 6.19
N VAL A 165 9.05 -12.14 6.85
CA VAL A 165 8.22 -12.89 7.80
C VAL A 165 8.45 -12.40 9.23
N PHE A 166 7.38 -11.92 9.87
CA PHE A 166 7.41 -11.55 11.27
C PHE A 166 7.01 -12.73 12.13
N ALA A 167 7.90 -13.13 13.04
CA ALA A 167 7.68 -14.28 13.90
C ALA A 167 8.12 -14.00 15.34
N ARG A 168 7.50 -14.66 16.29
CA ARG A 168 7.84 -14.60 17.70
C ARG A 168 9.07 -15.44 17.95
N THR A 169 10.12 -14.78 18.44
CA THR A 169 11.41 -15.36 18.81
C THR A 169 11.59 -15.50 20.33
N ASP A 170 10.85 -14.70 21.10
CA ASP A 170 10.80 -14.77 22.56
C ASP A 170 9.34 -14.80 23.03
N PRO A 171 8.82 -15.98 23.42
CA PRO A 171 7.44 -16.15 23.85
C PRO A 171 7.17 -15.53 25.22
N ASP A 172 8.20 -15.34 26.06
CA ASP A 172 8.07 -14.81 27.43
C ASP A 172 8.14 -13.28 27.46
N ALA A 173 8.59 -12.65 26.38
CA ALA A 173 8.67 -11.21 26.27
C ALA A 173 7.28 -10.54 26.17
N PRO A 174 7.14 -9.26 26.60
CA PRO A 174 5.92 -8.50 26.35
C PRO A 174 5.50 -8.49 24.87
N ARG A 175 4.19 -8.38 24.61
CA ARG A 175 3.57 -8.51 23.28
C ARG A 175 4.30 -7.84 22.13
N THR A 176 4.77 -6.61 22.31
CA THR A 176 5.46 -5.83 21.28
C THR A 176 6.97 -6.12 21.22
N ARG A 177 7.49 -6.87 22.18
CA ARG A 177 8.88 -7.35 22.23
C ARG A 177 8.89 -8.84 21.91
N GLY A 178 10.05 -9.38 21.56
CA GLY A 178 10.16 -10.81 21.24
C GLY A 178 9.63 -11.19 19.86
N ILE A 179 9.48 -10.21 18.95
CA ILE A 179 9.15 -10.42 17.54
C ILE A 179 10.36 -10.02 16.69
N SER A 180 10.78 -10.90 15.81
CA SER A 180 11.86 -10.69 14.84
C SER A 180 11.34 -10.79 13.41
N THR A 181 12.14 -10.32 12.46
CA THR A 181 11.81 -10.37 11.03
C THR A 181 12.80 -11.25 10.30
N PHE A 182 12.33 -12.10 9.41
CA PHE A 182 13.13 -13.04 8.65
C PHE A 182 12.94 -12.87 7.14
N LEU A 183 14.04 -12.95 6.40
CA LEU A 183 14.05 -13.09 4.95
C LEU A 183 13.84 -14.56 4.61
N VAL A 184 12.69 -14.90 4.04
CA VAL A 184 12.36 -16.28 3.68
C VAL A 184 12.11 -16.34 2.17
N PRO A 185 13.01 -16.94 1.38
CA PRO A 185 12.78 -17.20 -0.04
C PRO A 185 11.51 -18.05 -0.25
N ALA A 186 10.78 -17.79 -1.32
CA ALA A 186 9.50 -18.45 -1.59
C ALA A 186 9.64 -19.96 -1.88
N ASP A 187 10.80 -20.39 -2.36
CA ASP A 187 11.14 -21.78 -2.66
C ASP A 187 11.68 -22.57 -1.45
N THR A 188 11.69 -21.96 -0.25
CA THR A 188 12.17 -22.64 0.96
C THR A 188 11.27 -23.83 1.30
N PRO A 189 11.84 -25.04 1.49
CA PRO A 189 11.07 -26.23 1.88
C PRO A 189 10.22 -25.99 3.13
N GLY A 190 8.96 -26.44 3.10
CA GLY A 190 7.99 -26.22 4.18
C GLY A 190 7.17 -24.93 4.07
N LEU A 191 7.55 -24.01 3.17
CA LEU A 191 6.73 -22.85 2.83
C LEU A 191 5.70 -23.25 1.77
N THR A 192 4.42 -22.87 2.01
CA THR A 192 3.33 -23.11 1.05
C THR A 192 2.49 -21.85 0.92
N VAL A 193 2.26 -21.43 -0.31
CA VAL A 193 1.33 -20.33 -0.64
C VAL A 193 0.00 -20.93 -1.07
N ALA A 194 -1.09 -20.54 -0.41
CA ALA A 194 -2.44 -20.97 -0.75
C ALA A 194 -2.90 -20.38 -2.09
N PRO A 195 -3.99 -20.88 -2.68
CA PRO A 195 -4.63 -20.23 -3.82
C PRO A 195 -4.97 -18.76 -3.50
N ARG A 196 -4.96 -17.92 -4.53
CA ARG A 196 -5.28 -16.49 -4.38
C ARG A 196 -6.69 -16.27 -3.85
N ASP A 197 -6.84 -15.23 -3.03
CA ASP A 197 -8.12 -14.84 -2.45
C ASP A 197 -9.11 -14.32 -3.50
N HIS A 198 -10.39 -14.65 -3.36
CA HIS A 198 -11.48 -14.03 -4.09
C HIS A 198 -11.98 -12.80 -3.36
N LYS A 199 -11.62 -11.61 -3.85
CA LYS A 199 -11.88 -10.32 -3.19
C LYS A 199 -13.12 -9.62 -3.74
N MET A 200 -13.60 -8.59 -3.04
CA MET A 200 -14.66 -7.69 -3.49
C MET A 200 -14.19 -6.76 -4.63
N GLY A 201 -12.93 -6.32 -4.59
CA GLY A 201 -12.33 -5.36 -5.52
C GLY A 201 -10.81 -5.48 -5.55
N GLN A 202 -10.16 -4.48 -6.18
CA GLN A 202 -8.72 -4.49 -6.44
C GLN A 202 -8.29 -5.77 -7.19
N PHE A 203 -9.06 -6.14 -8.19
CA PHE A 203 -8.72 -7.24 -9.09
C PHE A 203 -7.42 -6.91 -9.84
N GLY A 204 -6.58 -7.91 -10.07
CA GLY A 204 -5.22 -7.75 -10.59
C GLY A 204 -4.16 -7.53 -9.48
N ALA A 205 -4.57 -7.35 -8.22
CA ALA A 205 -3.68 -7.35 -7.06
C ALA A 205 -3.96 -8.61 -6.23
N TRP A 206 -3.09 -9.59 -6.30
CA TRP A 206 -3.31 -10.87 -5.65
C TRP A 206 -2.90 -10.84 -4.18
N THR A 207 -3.70 -11.52 -3.34
CA THR A 207 -3.38 -11.84 -1.96
C THR A 207 -3.58 -13.33 -1.74
N ALA A 208 -2.86 -13.92 -0.78
CA ALA A 208 -3.04 -15.31 -0.38
C ALA A 208 -2.58 -15.52 1.07
N ASP A 209 -3.00 -16.64 1.64
CA ASP A 209 -2.45 -17.16 2.88
C ASP A 209 -1.08 -17.83 2.61
N VAL A 210 -0.16 -17.73 3.58
CA VAL A 210 1.17 -18.36 3.53
C VAL A 210 1.35 -19.22 4.77
N HIS A 211 1.71 -20.45 4.60
CA HIS A 211 1.91 -21.44 5.67
C HIS A 211 3.38 -21.81 5.80
N PHE A 212 3.83 -21.97 7.03
CA PHE A 212 5.18 -22.36 7.40
C PHE A 212 5.12 -23.60 8.26
N ASP A 213 5.66 -24.71 7.75
CA ASP A 213 5.74 -26.01 8.43
C ASP A 213 7.19 -26.43 8.50
N ASP A 214 7.80 -26.24 9.67
CA ASP A 214 9.24 -26.45 9.92
C ASP A 214 10.15 -25.79 8.86
N VAL A 215 9.78 -24.58 8.41
CA VAL A 215 10.57 -23.82 7.43
C VAL A 215 11.91 -23.46 8.04
N ARG A 216 13.00 -23.94 7.40
CA ARG A 216 14.36 -23.76 7.90
C ARG A 216 15.09 -22.69 7.08
N VAL A 217 15.60 -21.66 7.76
CA VAL A 217 16.42 -20.61 7.16
C VAL A 217 17.70 -20.41 7.97
N PRO A 218 18.83 -20.04 7.33
CA PRO A 218 20.09 -19.83 8.04
C PRO A 218 19.99 -18.68 9.04
N ALA A 219 20.88 -18.63 10.02
CA ALA A 219 20.94 -17.54 11.01
C ALA A 219 21.01 -16.16 10.34
N ALA A 220 21.70 -16.04 9.21
CA ALA A 220 21.81 -14.81 8.41
C ALA A 220 20.49 -14.32 7.78
N ALA A 221 19.42 -15.13 7.80
CA ALA A 221 18.09 -14.72 7.35
C ALA A 221 17.40 -13.77 8.35
N LEU A 222 17.85 -13.67 9.59
CA LEU A 222 17.38 -12.71 10.58
C LEU A 222 17.73 -11.28 10.11
N VAL A 223 16.72 -10.48 9.84
CA VAL A 223 16.92 -9.08 9.41
C VAL A 223 17.64 -8.30 10.50
N GLY A 224 18.75 -7.67 10.13
CA GLY A 224 19.62 -6.94 11.07
C GLY A 224 20.56 -7.82 11.89
N GLY A 225 20.62 -9.12 11.60
CA GLY A 225 21.48 -10.05 12.35
C GLY A 225 21.13 -10.07 13.86
N GLU A 226 22.13 -10.23 14.70
CA GLU A 226 21.94 -10.27 16.17
C GLU A 226 21.28 -8.98 16.70
N ASP A 227 21.62 -7.82 16.16
CA ASP A 227 21.03 -6.51 16.54
C ASP A 227 19.55 -6.39 16.17
N GLY A 228 19.10 -7.15 15.20
CA GLY A 228 17.70 -7.21 14.75
C GLY A 228 16.82 -8.14 15.58
N LEU A 229 17.41 -8.98 16.43
CA LEU A 229 16.67 -9.91 17.27
C LEU A 229 15.69 -9.16 18.18
N ASN A 230 14.42 -9.60 18.17
CA ASN A 230 13.33 -9.01 18.95
C ASN A 230 12.99 -7.55 18.61
N ARG A 231 13.43 -7.02 17.47
CA ARG A 231 13.13 -5.66 16.98
C ARG A 231 12.12 -5.61 15.83
N GLY A 232 11.65 -6.75 15.36
CA GLY A 232 10.75 -6.85 14.20
C GLY A 232 9.47 -6.03 14.34
N PHE A 233 8.88 -5.95 15.54
CA PHE A 233 7.66 -5.16 15.74
C PHE A 233 7.90 -3.66 15.53
N SER A 234 8.98 -3.09 16.06
CA SER A 234 9.32 -1.67 15.86
C SER A 234 9.62 -1.37 14.40
N THR A 235 10.33 -2.27 13.71
CA THR A 235 10.61 -2.18 12.27
C THR A 235 9.31 -2.18 11.46
N ALA A 236 8.39 -3.13 11.74
CA ALA A 236 7.08 -3.18 11.09
C ALA A 236 6.29 -1.88 11.26
N MET A 237 6.25 -1.31 12.47
CA MET A 237 5.49 -0.09 12.75
C MET A 237 6.08 1.14 12.04
N GLY A 238 7.41 1.23 11.91
CA GLY A 238 8.08 2.26 11.11
C GLY A 238 7.71 2.17 9.63
N CYS A 239 7.77 0.97 9.05
CA CYS A 239 7.39 0.73 7.66
C CYS A 239 5.91 1.07 7.39
N ILE A 240 5.01 0.71 8.32
CA ILE A 240 3.58 1.02 8.19
C ILE A 240 3.32 2.52 8.31
N ALA A 241 4.09 3.28 9.09
CA ALA A 241 3.93 4.74 9.17
C ALA A 241 4.24 5.41 7.82
N HIS A 242 5.32 5.01 7.14
CA HIS A 242 5.64 5.40 5.77
C HIS A 242 4.51 5.00 4.81
N GLY A 243 4.08 3.74 4.85
CA GLY A 243 3.01 3.19 4.01
C GLY A 243 1.69 3.96 4.13
N ARG A 244 1.35 4.52 5.30
CA ARG A 244 0.11 5.30 5.51
C ARG A 244 0.07 6.59 4.68
N VAL A 245 1.16 7.34 4.61
CA VAL A 245 1.23 8.55 3.76
C VAL A 245 1.15 8.15 2.29
N HIS A 246 1.95 7.16 1.91
CA HIS A 246 1.98 6.60 0.56
C HIS A 246 0.59 6.17 0.06
N ILE A 247 -0.13 5.34 0.84
CA ILE A 247 -1.45 4.85 0.42
C ILE A 247 -2.50 5.95 0.45
N SER A 248 -2.35 6.96 1.32
CA SER A 248 -3.24 8.12 1.34
C SER A 248 -3.14 8.94 0.07
N ALA A 249 -1.94 9.08 -0.46
CA ALA A 249 -1.72 9.75 -1.75
C ALA A 249 -2.40 9.00 -2.90
N LEU A 250 -2.33 7.67 -2.92
CA LEU A 250 -3.05 6.86 -3.91
C LEU A 250 -4.57 7.12 -3.88
N MET A 251 -5.15 7.21 -2.68
CA MET A 251 -6.58 7.50 -2.49
C MET A 251 -6.97 8.87 -3.05
N VAL A 252 -6.09 9.86 -2.94
CA VAL A 252 -6.29 11.20 -3.50
C VAL A 252 -6.30 11.14 -5.03
N GLY A 253 -5.39 10.41 -5.66
CA GLY A 253 -5.40 10.20 -7.11
C GLY A 253 -6.67 9.50 -7.60
N MET A 254 -7.17 8.51 -6.84
CA MET A 254 -8.46 7.88 -7.14
C MET A 254 -9.63 8.86 -7.00
N ALA A 255 -9.60 9.75 -6.01
CA ALA A 255 -10.64 10.76 -5.85
C ALA A 255 -10.65 11.76 -7.02
N GLU A 256 -9.47 12.15 -7.53
CA GLU A 256 -9.34 12.95 -8.76
C GLU A 256 -10.05 12.29 -9.93
N ARG A 257 -9.73 11.01 -10.20
CA ARG A 257 -10.37 10.25 -11.27
C ARG A 257 -11.90 10.18 -11.12
N LEU A 258 -12.40 9.94 -9.92
CA LEU A 258 -13.83 9.85 -9.66
C LEU A 258 -14.55 11.20 -9.88
N VAL A 259 -13.90 12.32 -9.57
CA VAL A 259 -14.40 13.67 -9.88
C VAL A 259 -14.46 13.87 -11.39
N ASP A 260 -13.40 13.52 -12.13
CA ASP A 260 -13.34 13.66 -13.58
C ASP A 260 -14.44 12.82 -14.27
N GLU A 261 -14.62 11.56 -13.87
CA GLU A 261 -15.69 10.69 -14.38
C GLU A 261 -17.08 11.29 -14.10
N SER A 262 -17.29 11.83 -12.91
CA SER A 262 -18.55 12.47 -12.52
C SER A 262 -18.85 13.70 -13.35
N VAL A 263 -17.86 14.55 -13.59
CA VAL A 263 -17.97 15.75 -14.43
C VAL A 263 -18.24 15.38 -15.88
N ALA A 264 -17.49 14.44 -16.43
CA ALA A 264 -17.64 13.98 -17.80
C ALA A 264 -19.06 13.40 -18.05
N TYR A 265 -19.53 12.55 -17.14
CA TYR A 265 -20.86 11.97 -17.23
C TYR A 265 -21.95 13.02 -17.09
N ALA A 266 -21.86 13.91 -16.11
CA ALA A 266 -22.85 14.96 -15.86
C ALA A 266 -22.93 16.00 -17.01
N SER A 267 -21.84 16.17 -17.74
CA SER A 267 -21.75 17.07 -18.91
C SER A 267 -22.33 16.47 -20.21
N THR A 268 -22.61 15.17 -20.24
CA THR A 268 -23.10 14.49 -21.45
C THR A 268 -24.47 13.84 -21.25
N ARG A 269 -24.75 13.31 -20.06
CA ARG A 269 -26.00 12.62 -19.74
C ARG A 269 -27.16 13.61 -19.65
N LYS A 270 -28.27 13.27 -20.30
CA LYS A 270 -29.51 14.05 -20.24
C LYS A 270 -30.60 13.30 -19.48
N GLN A 271 -31.39 14.06 -18.71
CA GLN A 271 -32.64 13.65 -18.08
C GLN A 271 -33.69 14.75 -18.27
N SER A 272 -34.89 14.39 -18.64
CA SER A 272 -35.97 15.33 -18.91
C SER A 272 -35.58 16.45 -19.89
N GLY A 273 -34.81 16.09 -20.92
CA GLY A 273 -34.34 17.00 -21.99
C GLY A 273 -33.18 17.93 -21.61
N LYS A 274 -32.69 17.87 -20.37
CA LYS A 274 -31.60 18.72 -19.88
C LYS A 274 -30.38 17.88 -19.48
N LEU A 275 -29.17 18.45 -19.54
CA LEU A 275 -27.97 17.85 -18.99
C LEU A 275 -28.15 17.69 -17.47
N ILE A 276 -27.75 16.53 -16.93
CA ILE A 276 -27.89 16.31 -15.47
C ILE A 276 -27.01 17.26 -14.66
N GLY A 277 -25.88 17.72 -15.20
CA GLY A 277 -25.03 18.76 -14.61
C GLY A 277 -25.70 20.14 -14.44
N SER A 278 -26.88 20.38 -15.07
CA SER A 278 -27.66 21.59 -14.86
C SER A 278 -28.54 21.54 -13.60
N PHE A 279 -28.67 20.38 -12.94
CA PHE A 279 -29.47 20.26 -11.72
C PHE A 279 -28.62 20.54 -10.48
N GLN A 280 -29.09 21.42 -9.60
CA GLN A 280 -28.36 21.88 -8.43
C GLN A 280 -27.94 20.74 -7.47
N LEU A 281 -28.77 19.70 -7.32
CA LEU A 281 -28.42 18.55 -6.49
C LEU A 281 -27.23 17.74 -7.05
N VAL A 282 -27.11 17.65 -8.38
CA VAL A 282 -25.93 17.02 -9.02
C VAL A 282 -24.70 17.93 -8.87
N GLN A 283 -24.87 19.24 -9.05
CA GLN A 283 -23.80 20.22 -8.82
C GLN A 283 -23.27 20.14 -7.38
N GLY A 284 -24.18 20.00 -6.40
CA GLY A 284 -23.80 19.83 -4.99
C GLY A 284 -22.92 18.59 -4.76
N LEU A 285 -23.29 17.43 -5.33
CA LEU A 285 -22.47 16.21 -5.21
C LEU A 285 -21.08 16.36 -5.83
N ILE A 286 -20.97 17.06 -6.97
CA ILE A 286 -19.68 17.33 -7.63
C ILE A 286 -18.85 18.31 -6.78
N ALA A 287 -19.45 19.38 -6.28
CA ALA A 287 -18.77 20.37 -5.44
C ALA A 287 -18.24 19.77 -4.13
N ASP A 288 -19.04 18.91 -3.47
CA ASP A 288 -18.63 18.19 -2.27
C ASP A 288 -17.45 17.23 -2.56
N SER A 289 -17.50 16.53 -3.71
CA SER A 289 -16.44 15.63 -4.11
C SER A 289 -15.13 16.36 -4.42
N GLN A 290 -15.22 17.50 -5.12
CA GLN A 290 -14.06 18.36 -5.37
C GLN A 290 -13.47 18.94 -4.09
N THR A 291 -14.32 19.34 -3.13
CA THR A 291 -13.88 19.87 -1.83
C THR A 291 -13.16 18.79 -1.02
N ASP A 292 -13.71 17.59 -0.95
CA ASP A 292 -13.10 16.44 -0.32
C ASP A 292 -11.73 16.10 -0.95
N TYR A 293 -11.64 16.05 -2.29
CA TYR A 293 -10.38 15.85 -3.02
C TYR A 293 -9.34 16.92 -2.69
N TYR A 294 -9.72 18.20 -2.74
CA TYR A 294 -8.82 19.33 -2.46
C TYR A 294 -8.26 19.24 -1.03
N ALA A 295 -9.11 18.99 -0.05
CA ALA A 295 -8.71 18.82 1.35
C ALA A 295 -7.79 17.61 1.54
N GLY A 296 -8.12 16.48 0.90
CA GLY A 296 -7.30 15.27 0.93
C GLY A 296 -5.91 15.50 0.38
N ARG A 297 -5.81 16.17 -0.77
CA ARG A 297 -4.53 16.49 -1.40
C ARG A 297 -3.67 17.41 -0.53
N ALA A 298 -4.26 18.44 0.06
CA ALA A 298 -3.57 19.37 0.96
C ALA A 298 -3.04 18.63 2.21
N THR A 299 -3.87 17.78 2.82
CA THR A 299 -3.53 17.01 4.02
C THR A 299 -2.37 16.03 3.76
N VAL A 300 -2.40 15.34 2.61
CA VAL A 300 -1.33 14.40 2.22
C VAL A 300 0.00 15.13 2.01
N LEU A 301 0.00 16.23 1.27
CA LEU A 301 1.23 16.99 1.00
C LEU A 301 1.84 17.57 2.29
N GLU A 302 1.01 18.03 3.23
CA GLU A 302 1.48 18.51 4.52
C GLU A 302 2.08 17.38 5.35
N ALA A 303 1.39 16.23 5.45
CA ALA A 303 1.91 15.08 6.15
C ALA A 303 3.22 14.56 5.54
N ALA A 304 3.35 14.58 4.22
CA ALA A 304 4.57 14.18 3.53
C ALA A 304 5.75 15.12 3.85
N ARG A 305 5.54 16.44 3.85
CA ARG A 305 6.58 17.41 4.26
C ARG A 305 7.01 17.23 5.70
N ALA A 306 6.03 17.04 6.61
CA ALA A 306 6.33 16.83 8.02
C ALA A 306 7.08 15.52 8.25
N PHE A 307 6.77 14.49 7.45
CA PHE A 307 7.47 13.20 7.49
C PHE A 307 8.93 13.35 7.03
N ASP A 308 9.18 14.01 5.90
CA ASP A 308 10.53 14.27 5.38
C ASP A 308 11.38 15.11 6.35
N ALA A 309 10.74 16.09 7.00
CA ALA A 309 11.39 16.92 8.01
C ALA A 309 11.60 16.21 9.37
N GLY A 310 11.04 15.00 9.55
CA GLY A 310 11.08 14.27 10.82
C GLY A 310 10.28 14.92 11.96
N THR A 311 9.44 15.92 11.65
CA THR A 311 8.65 16.67 12.65
C THR A 311 7.38 15.95 13.08
N ASP A 312 6.79 15.15 12.19
CA ASP A 312 5.66 14.26 12.52
C ASP A 312 5.68 12.99 11.66
N THR A 313 6.14 11.90 12.25
CA THR A 313 6.17 10.57 11.62
C THR A 313 5.14 9.60 12.23
N LYS A 314 4.20 10.08 13.07
CA LYS A 314 3.27 9.21 13.82
C LYS A 314 1.82 9.65 13.71
N ILE A 315 1.50 10.89 14.15
CA ILE A 315 0.12 11.39 14.19
C ILE A 315 -0.34 11.79 12.79
N GLY A 316 0.43 12.58 12.08
CA GLY A 316 0.14 13.03 10.71
C GLY A 316 -0.16 11.89 9.74
N PRO A 317 0.70 10.85 9.63
CA PRO A 317 0.41 9.68 8.82
C PRO A 317 -0.92 8.98 9.18
N SER A 318 -1.25 8.89 10.47
CA SER A 318 -2.52 8.29 10.92
C SER A 318 -3.73 9.16 10.62
N CYS A 319 -3.64 10.47 10.85
CA CYS A 319 -4.69 11.44 10.51
C CYS A 319 -4.96 11.43 9.00
N THR A 320 -3.91 11.48 8.20
CA THR A 320 -3.98 11.50 6.74
C THR A 320 -4.62 10.23 6.20
N LYS A 321 -4.19 9.07 6.68
CA LYS A 321 -4.75 7.77 6.27
C LYS A 321 -6.24 7.65 6.66
N TYR A 322 -6.60 8.05 7.86
CA TYR A 322 -7.99 8.06 8.30
C TYR A 322 -8.84 8.98 7.43
N PHE A 323 -8.42 10.23 7.25
CA PHE A 323 -9.15 11.19 6.42
C PHE A 323 -9.29 10.70 4.97
N ALA A 324 -8.18 10.31 4.32
CA ALA A 324 -8.17 9.95 2.91
C ALA A 324 -9.03 8.71 2.61
N SER A 325 -9.01 7.69 3.50
CA SER A 325 -9.83 6.48 3.30
C SER A 325 -11.33 6.73 3.43
N GLU A 326 -11.76 7.61 4.35
CA GLU A 326 -13.14 8.02 4.47
C GLU A 326 -13.56 8.98 3.34
N MET A 327 -12.65 9.84 2.92
CA MET A 327 -12.84 10.79 1.83
C MET A 327 -13.08 10.08 0.50
N VAL A 328 -12.16 9.20 0.09
CA VAL A 328 -12.28 8.51 -1.21
C VAL A 328 -13.53 7.61 -1.27
N TRP A 329 -13.93 7.04 -0.13
CA TRP A 329 -15.17 6.29 -0.03
C TRP A 329 -16.40 7.17 -0.29
N ARG A 330 -16.47 8.37 0.31
CA ARG A 330 -17.58 9.33 0.07
C ARG A 330 -17.60 9.79 -1.38
N VAL A 331 -16.44 10.07 -1.98
CA VAL A 331 -16.32 10.48 -3.38
C VAL A 331 -16.79 9.35 -4.32
N ALA A 332 -16.41 8.11 -4.04
CA ALA A 332 -16.86 6.95 -4.82
C ALA A 332 -18.37 6.74 -4.74
N ASP A 333 -18.97 6.89 -3.56
CA ASP A 333 -20.41 6.79 -3.36
C ASP A 333 -21.18 7.87 -4.16
N ARG A 334 -20.72 9.12 -4.09
CA ARG A 334 -21.32 10.21 -4.88
C ARG A 334 -21.15 10.01 -6.39
N ALA A 335 -20.01 9.48 -6.82
CA ALA A 335 -19.77 9.20 -8.24
C ALA A 335 -20.74 8.14 -8.78
N VAL A 336 -20.95 7.05 -8.05
CA VAL A 336 -22.00 6.05 -8.39
C VAL A 336 -23.38 6.69 -8.40
N GLN A 337 -23.71 7.54 -7.43
CA GLN A 337 -25.00 8.23 -7.35
C GLN A 337 -25.22 9.16 -8.54
N ILE A 338 -24.21 9.91 -8.99
CA ILE A 338 -24.27 10.79 -10.16
C ILE A 338 -24.53 9.97 -11.44
N HIS A 339 -23.92 8.81 -11.57
CA HIS A 339 -24.12 7.91 -12.72
C HIS A 339 -25.48 7.20 -12.68
N GLY A 340 -26.15 7.16 -11.52
CA GLY A 340 -27.43 6.48 -11.34
C GLY A 340 -27.32 4.99 -11.70
N GLY A 341 -28.32 4.44 -12.38
CA GLY A 341 -28.32 3.01 -12.77
C GLY A 341 -27.11 2.58 -13.57
N ALA A 342 -26.52 3.44 -14.38
CA ALA A 342 -25.30 3.13 -15.12
C ALA A 342 -24.10 2.91 -14.18
N GLY A 343 -24.01 3.67 -13.07
CA GLY A 343 -22.95 3.56 -12.08
C GLY A 343 -23.00 2.26 -11.25
N TYR A 344 -24.08 1.49 -11.35
CA TYR A 344 -24.25 0.20 -10.68
C TYR A 344 -23.93 -1.00 -11.60
N MET A 345 -23.63 -0.74 -12.87
CA MET A 345 -23.38 -1.78 -13.85
C MET A 345 -21.88 -2.06 -14.00
N ARG A 346 -21.52 -3.36 -14.03
CA ARG A 346 -20.15 -3.79 -14.28
C ARG A 346 -19.62 -3.21 -15.60
N GLY A 347 -18.32 -2.90 -15.62
CA GLY A 347 -17.64 -2.29 -16.76
C GLY A 347 -17.63 -0.75 -16.75
N VAL A 348 -18.31 -0.11 -15.80
CA VAL A 348 -18.24 1.33 -15.59
C VAL A 348 -17.19 1.63 -14.52
N ALA A 349 -16.32 2.63 -14.77
CA ALA A 349 -15.18 2.93 -13.90
C ALA A 349 -15.62 3.19 -12.43
N VAL A 350 -16.68 3.96 -12.21
CA VAL A 350 -17.10 4.35 -10.85
C VAL A 350 -17.61 3.17 -10.01
N GLU A 351 -18.21 2.15 -10.63
CA GLU A 351 -18.61 0.92 -9.95
C GLU A 351 -17.38 0.15 -9.44
N ARG A 352 -16.38 -0.01 -10.29
CA ARG A 352 -15.11 -0.66 -9.94
C ARG A 352 -14.42 0.07 -8.81
N PHE A 353 -14.25 1.38 -8.92
CA PHE A 353 -13.64 2.20 -7.88
C PHE A 353 -14.42 2.18 -6.56
N TYR A 354 -15.75 2.05 -6.60
CA TYR A 354 -16.55 1.86 -5.39
C TYR A 354 -16.17 0.58 -4.66
N ARG A 355 -15.99 -0.53 -5.35
CA ARG A 355 -15.52 -1.80 -4.77
C ARG A 355 -14.08 -1.68 -4.25
N ASP A 356 -13.21 -1.06 -5.03
CA ASP A 356 -11.79 -0.89 -4.70
C ASP A 356 -11.58 0.02 -3.49
N ALA A 357 -12.31 1.12 -3.41
CA ALA A 357 -12.21 2.09 -2.33
C ALA A 357 -12.56 1.50 -0.95
N ARG A 358 -13.41 0.47 -0.91
CA ARG A 358 -13.85 -0.14 0.35
C ARG A 358 -12.69 -0.71 1.16
N LEU A 359 -11.66 -1.25 0.52
CA LEU A 359 -10.52 -1.85 1.18
C LEU A 359 -9.65 -0.82 1.91
N PHE A 360 -9.57 0.41 1.43
CA PHE A 360 -8.76 1.47 2.05
C PHE A 360 -9.11 1.76 3.51
N ARG A 361 -10.35 1.51 3.93
CA ARG A 361 -10.81 1.66 5.31
C ARG A 361 -10.43 0.46 6.20
N ILE A 362 -9.83 -0.60 5.64
CA ILE A 362 -9.54 -1.85 6.32
C ILE A 362 -8.04 -2.08 6.49
N TYR A 363 -7.27 -2.10 5.38
CA TYR A 363 -5.86 -2.45 5.43
C TYR A 363 -4.97 -1.27 5.86
N GLU A 364 -3.71 -1.56 6.14
CA GLU A 364 -2.72 -0.62 6.71
C GLU A 364 -3.19 0.04 8.03
N GLY A 365 -3.98 -0.71 8.78
CA GLY A 365 -4.70 -0.27 9.98
C GLY A 365 -6.06 0.31 9.64
N THR A 366 -7.11 -0.29 10.17
CA THR A 366 -8.50 0.16 9.95
C THR A 366 -8.70 1.62 10.36
N SER A 367 -9.77 2.25 9.86
CA SER A 367 -10.18 3.60 10.32
C SER A 367 -10.22 3.68 11.85
N GLN A 368 -10.73 2.65 12.53
CA GLN A 368 -10.80 2.57 13.99
C GLN A 368 -9.43 2.45 14.64
N VAL A 369 -8.49 1.71 14.05
CA VAL A 369 -7.10 1.65 14.52
C VAL A 369 -6.44 3.02 14.42
N GLN A 370 -6.66 3.77 13.32
CA GLN A 370 -6.13 5.14 13.19
C GLN A 370 -6.69 6.06 14.29
N GLN A 371 -8.01 6.00 14.54
CA GLN A 371 -8.64 6.77 15.61
C GLN A 371 -8.01 6.50 16.98
N VAL A 372 -7.76 5.21 17.29
CA VAL A 372 -7.13 4.81 18.55
C VAL A 372 -5.68 5.32 18.66
N ILE A 373 -4.91 5.25 17.56
CA ILE A 373 -3.53 5.73 17.52
C ILE A 373 -3.49 7.24 17.79
N ILE A 374 -4.31 8.01 17.07
CA ILE A 374 -4.40 9.47 17.22
C ILE A 374 -4.78 9.85 18.66
N ALA A 375 -5.87 9.25 19.17
CA ALA A 375 -6.36 9.56 20.49
C ALA A 375 -5.34 9.22 21.60
N LYS A 376 -4.68 8.05 21.52
CA LYS A 376 -3.65 7.65 22.48
C LYS A 376 -2.44 8.57 22.45
N ALA A 377 -2.02 9.05 21.29
CA ALA A 377 -0.90 9.98 21.17
C ALA A 377 -1.23 11.31 21.87
N LEU A 378 -2.38 11.92 21.56
CA LEU A 378 -2.82 13.19 22.15
C LEU A 378 -3.02 13.08 23.67
N LEU A 379 -3.67 12.01 24.14
CA LEU A 379 -3.89 11.80 25.60
C LEU A 379 -2.59 11.49 26.33
N GLY A 380 -1.64 10.79 25.69
CA GLY A 380 -0.33 10.50 26.27
C GLY A 380 0.57 11.75 26.38
N GLU A 381 0.44 12.70 25.48
CA GLU A 381 1.10 14.00 25.54
C GLU A 381 0.52 14.87 26.66
N ALA A 382 -0.81 14.94 26.76
CA ALA A 382 -1.49 15.69 27.82
C ALA A 382 -1.20 15.19 29.25
N ALA A 383 -0.89 13.90 29.40
CA ALA A 383 -0.53 13.31 30.69
C ALA A 383 0.93 13.59 31.12
N ARG A 384 1.77 14.14 30.26
CA ARG A 384 3.19 14.45 30.51
C ARG A 384 3.45 15.95 30.71
N GLY A 385 2.50 16.83 30.40
CA GLY A 385 2.54 18.28 30.63
C GLY A 385 1.78 18.64 31.90
#